data_a82a6847572053e777edf935548bdb42
#
_entry.id   a82a6847572053e777edf935548bdb42
#
_cell.length_a   1.000
_cell.length_b   1.000
_cell.length_c   1.000
_cell.angle_alpha   90.00
_cell.angle_beta   90.00
_cell.angle_gamma   90.00
#
_symmetry.space_group_name_H-M   'P 1'
#
loop_
_entity.id
_entity.type
_entity.pdbx_description
1 polymer ?
#
loop_
_entity_poly.entity_id
_entity_poly.type
_entity_poly.pdbx_seq_one_letter_code
_entity_poly.pdbx_strand_id
1 'polypeptide(L)'
;MNEFTIIKKYLRPLSLKSPSSLELKDDIFYDKKKGLAISTDTYVEGIHFLKSSKPNQFLKKILRASLSDLYCKGINPQTYFLSFAINKKCSKHNWMNEVKKILMSEQKKFNIILGGGDTTYSPKLIITITVLGYSKKYPVLRNGSSFNNDIYVTGTISDSYLGLNVIKRRKNFGSYNNFFKKKYYEPDLAFKLAPYLSQIATSSIDISDGLAQDLLHICANSKCGATINLNNLPLSSQCKNLIVKKKINLKSIFSKGDDYQILFTANIKSRSKIKKLSKKLKIKISKIGSTTKNMNVLFLDKGKKIKITTTNMGYTHVF
;
A
#
# COMPACT_ATOMS: atom_id res chain seq x y z
N MET A 1 -0.42 -8.44 -22.60
CA MET A 1 0.43 -9.06 -21.55
C MET A 1 0.17 -8.30 -20.26
N ASN A 2 0.20 -8.92 -19.07
CA ASN A 2 0.07 -8.18 -17.81
C ASN A 2 1.44 -8.02 -17.12
N GLU A 3 1.50 -7.13 -16.14
CA GLU A 3 2.68 -6.78 -15.37
C GLU A 3 3.38 -8.00 -14.76
N PHE A 4 2.65 -8.86 -14.06
CA PHE A 4 3.21 -10.05 -13.39
C PHE A 4 3.83 -11.03 -14.38
N THR A 5 3.28 -11.14 -15.60
CA THR A 5 3.86 -11.95 -16.68
C THR A 5 5.20 -11.38 -17.14
N ILE A 6 5.30 -10.04 -17.28
CA ILE A 6 6.54 -9.35 -17.66
C ILE A 6 7.61 -9.59 -16.61
N ILE A 7 7.29 -9.33 -15.34
CA ILE A 7 8.21 -9.53 -14.21
C ILE A 7 8.70 -10.99 -14.16
N LYS A 8 7.77 -11.95 -14.17
CA LYS A 8 8.10 -13.37 -14.02
C LYS A 8 8.93 -13.91 -15.17
N LYS A 9 8.58 -13.56 -16.42
CA LYS A 9 9.17 -14.17 -17.64
C LYS A 9 10.44 -13.48 -18.07
N TYR A 10 10.53 -12.16 -17.97
CA TYR A 10 11.62 -11.38 -18.56
C TYR A 10 12.56 -10.75 -17.54
N LEU A 11 12.06 -10.23 -16.41
CA LEU A 11 12.89 -9.49 -15.47
C LEU A 11 13.47 -10.37 -14.37
N ARG A 12 12.66 -11.28 -13.80
CA ARG A 12 13.11 -12.17 -12.72
C ARG A 12 14.35 -13.01 -13.08
N PRO A 13 14.52 -13.58 -14.28
CA PRO A 13 15.74 -14.30 -14.64
C PRO A 13 17.02 -13.48 -14.48
N LEU A 14 16.95 -12.16 -14.69
CA LEU A 14 18.08 -11.24 -14.55
C LEU A 14 18.48 -11.04 -13.08
N SER A 15 17.54 -11.24 -12.15
CA SER A 15 17.73 -10.99 -10.72
C SER A 15 18.26 -12.19 -9.93
N LEU A 16 18.25 -13.40 -10.49
CA LEU A 16 18.53 -14.66 -9.77
C LEU A 16 19.94 -14.73 -9.18
N LYS A 17 20.92 -14.01 -9.75
CA LYS A 17 22.30 -13.96 -9.23
C LYS A 17 22.47 -13.04 -8.02
N SER A 18 21.46 -12.23 -7.69
CA SER A 18 21.48 -11.31 -6.56
C SER A 18 20.50 -11.76 -5.46
N PRO A 19 20.98 -12.34 -4.36
CA PRO A 19 20.10 -12.68 -3.23
C PRO A 19 19.34 -11.47 -2.66
N SER A 20 19.91 -10.28 -2.78
CA SER A 20 19.32 -9.02 -2.30
C SER A 20 18.11 -8.58 -3.10
N SER A 21 17.93 -9.05 -4.34
CA SER A 21 16.76 -8.76 -5.18
C SER A 21 15.50 -9.53 -4.74
N LEU A 22 15.64 -10.49 -3.80
CA LEU A 22 14.55 -11.35 -3.32
C LEU A 22 13.79 -12.04 -4.47
N GLU A 23 14.48 -12.31 -5.60
CA GLU A 23 13.93 -12.86 -6.84
C GLU A 23 12.77 -12.05 -7.42
N LEU A 24 12.69 -10.76 -7.16
CA LEU A 24 11.57 -9.87 -7.50
C LEU A 24 10.21 -10.39 -7.01
N LYS A 25 10.18 -11.03 -5.85
CA LYS A 25 8.94 -11.56 -5.22
C LYS A 25 8.46 -10.70 -4.06
N ASP A 26 9.17 -9.63 -3.74
CA ASP A 26 8.86 -8.73 -2.63
C ASP A 26 8.84 -7.27 -3.10
N ASP A 27 8.39 -6.35 -2.25
CA ASP A 27 8.24 -4.92 -2.55
C ASP A 27 9.58 -4.18 -2.55
N ILE A 28 10.63 -4.83 -2.02
CA ILE A 28 11.92 -4.20 -1.78
C ILE A 28 13.09 -5.03 -2.31
N PHE A 29 14.17 -4.35 -2.68
CA PHE A 29 15.52 -4.89 -2.65
C PHE A 29 16.04 -4.84 -1.20
N TYR A 30 16.74 -5.85 -0.72
CA TYR A 30 17.32 -5.85 0.62
C TYR A 30 18.73 -6.43 0.66
N ASP A 31 19.75 -5.57 0.89
CA ASP A 31 21.12 -5.98 1.15
C ASP A 31 21.29 -6.32 2.63
N LYS A 32 21.33 -7.62 2.93
CA LYS A 32 21.47 -8.13 4.31
C LYS A 32 22.78 -7.68 4.98
N LYS A 33 23.86 -7.54 4.24
CA LYS A 33 25.18 -7.16 4.79
C LYS A 33 25.18 -5.69 5.24
N LYS A 34 24.58 -4.82 4.44
CA LYS A 34 24.48 -3.40 4.72
C LYS A 34 23.24 -3.03 5.53
N GLY A 35 22.27 -3.94 5.65
CA GLY A 35 20.96 -3.65 6.21
C GLY A 35 20.16 -2.65 5.36
N LEU A 36 20.51 -2.46 4.09
CA LEU A 36 19.93 -1.48 3.18
C LEU A 36 18.69 -2.05 2.48
N ALA A 37 17.57 -1.35 2.58
CA ALA A 37 16.38 -1.60 1.79
C ALA A 37 16.14 -0.48 0.78
N ILE A 38 15.67 -0.85 -0.42
CA ILE A 38 15.36 0.08 -1.51
C ILE A 38 14.05 -0.36 -2.15
N SER A 39 13.15 0.59 -2.42
CA SER A 39 12.01 0.44 -3.33
C SER A 39 11.98 1.57 -4.34
N THR A 40 11.41 1.33 -5.51
CA THR A 40 11.25 2.35 -6.55
C THR A 40 9.93 2.21 -7.27
N ASP A 41 9.20 3.32 -7.40
CA ASP A 41 7.92 3.43 -8.06
C ASP A 41 7.91 4.52 -9.10
N THR A 42 7.17 4.31 -10.18
CA THR A 42 6.95 5.32 -11.22
C THR A 42 5.47 5.66 -11.34
N TYR A 43 5.16 6.94 -11.29
CA TYR A 43 3.80 7.48 -11.35
C TYR A 43 3.62 8.33 -12.61
N VAL A 44 2.57 8.01 -13.37
CA VAL A 44 2.28 8.64 -14.67
C VAL A 44 0.96 9.40 -14.60
N GLU A 45 0.98 10.65 -15.08
CA GLU A 45 -0.22 11.49 -15.23
C GLU A 45 -1.28 10.79 -16.10
N GLY A 46 -2.52 10.78 -15.61
CA GLY A 46 -3.66 10.14 -16.27
C GLY A 46 -3.82 8.65 -15.95
N ILE A 47 -2.81 8.02 -15.32
CA ILE A 47 -2.85 6.62 -14.85
C ILE A 47 -2.95 6.58 -13.33
N HIS A 48 -1.93 7.04 -12.61
CA HIS A 48 -1.84 6.99 -11.14
C HIS A 48 -2.47 8.22 -10.46
N PHE A 49 -2.56 9.32 -11.17
CA PHE A 49 -3.27 10.55 -10.75
C PHE A 49 -3.91 11.22 -11.97
N LEU A 50 -4.92 12.05 -11.74
CA LEU A 50 -5.70 12.64 -12.84
C LEU A 50 -4.87 13.63 -13.64
N LYS A 51 -5.16 13.73 -14.95
CA LYS A 51 -4.61 14.77 -15.83
C LYS A 51 -4.85 16.15 -15.23
N SER A 52 -3.86 17.03 -15.38
CA SER A 52 -3.92 18.43 -14.90
C SER A 52 -4.15 18.57 -13.39
N SER A 53 -3.85 17.54 -12.59
CA SER A 53 -3.86 17.64 -11.13
C SER A 53 -2.81 18.64 -10.64
N LYS A 54 -3.17 19.44 -9.62
CA LYS A 54 -2.21 20.30 -8.91
C LYS A 54 -1.32 19.48 -7.99
N PRO A 55 -0.12 19.96 -7.61
CA PRO A 55 0.78 19.20 -6.74
C PRO A 55 0.13 18.69 -5.45
N ASN A 56 -0.72 19.51 -4.81
CA ASN A 56 -1.45 19.14 -3.59
C ASN A 56 -2.48 18.00 -3.76
N GLN A 57 -2.83 17.66 -4.99
CA GLN A 57 -3.81 16.62 -5.31
C GLN A 57 -3.17 15.24 -5.59
N PHE A 58 -1.84 15.15 -5.70
CA PHE A 58 -1.20 13.86 -5.99
C PHE A 58 0.12 13.64 -5.25
N LEU A 59 0.91 14.70 -5.00
CA LEU A 59 2.31 14.55 -4.58
C LEU A 59 2.44 13.86 -3.22
N LYS A 60 1.57 14.20 -2.26
CA LYS A 60 1.52 13.50 -0.98
C LYS A 60 1.17 12.02 -1.15
N LYS A 61 0.20 11.72 -2.02
CA LYS A 61 -0.22 10.34 -2.28
C LYS A 61 0.95 9.51 -2.80
N ILE A 62 1.59 9.96 -3.89
CA ILE A 62 2.65 9.16 -4.53
C ILE A 62 3.88 9.00 -3.63
N LEU A 63 4.28 10.06 -2.89
CA LEU A 63 5.38 9.92 -1.93
C LEU A 63 5.03 8.92 -0.82
N ARG A 64 3.82 9.00 -0.26
CA ARG A 64 3.37 8.08 0.79
C ARG A 64 3.23 6.66 0.26
N ALA A 65 2.79 6.48 -0.98
CA ALA A 65 2.75 5.16 -1.62
C ALA A 65 4.14 4.52 -1.66
N SER A 66 5.15 5.25 -2.17
CA SER A 66 6.54 4.73 -2.18
C SER A 66 7.10 4.49 -0.77
N LEU A 67 6.74 5.33 0.22
CA LEU A 67 7.15 5.10 1.62
C LEU A 67 6.50 3.85 2.22
N SER A 68 5.30 3.48 1.79
CA SER A 68 4.56 2.34 2.35
C SER A 68 5.28 1.01 2.14
N ASP A 69 6.02 0.86 1.04
CA ASP A 69 6.80 -0.34 0.73
C ASP A 69 7.84 -0.66 1.81
N LEU A 70 8.51 0.35 2.34
CA LEU A 70 9.49 0.13 3.41
C LEU A 70 8.79 -0.01 4.76
N TYR A 71 7.77 0.80 5.04
CA TYR A 71 7.04 0.72 6.31
C TYR A 71 6.36 -0.64 6.51
N CYS A 72 5.78 -1.21 5.45
CA CYS A 72 5.16 -2.53 5.55
C CYS A 72 6.18 -3.66 5.78
N LYS A 73 7.46 -3.42 5.51
CA LYS A 73 8.57 -4.37 5.81
C LYS A 73 9.20 -4.15 7.20
N GLY A 74 8.70 -3.18 7.96
CA GLY A 74 9.26 -2.85 9.27
C GLY A 74 10.50 -1.97 9.21
N ILE A 75 10.71 -1.26 8.11
CA ILE A 75 11.85 -0.38 7.86
C ILE A 75 11.37 1.06 7.77
N ASN A 76 12.04 1.96 8.50
CA ASN A 76 11.81 3.38 8.35
C ASN A 76 12.62 3.92 7.17
N PRO A 77 11.97 4.50 6.13
CA PRO A 77 12.67 5.26 5.11
C PRO A 77 13.49 6.40 5.75
N GLN A 78 14.64 6.71 5.18
CA GLN A 78 15.50 7.81 5.61
C GLN A 78 15.73 8.81 4.49
N THR A 79 15.90 8.30 3.27
CA THR A 79 16.22 9.10 2.10
C THR A 79 15.33 8.70 0.94
N TYR A 80 14.97 9.67 0.11
CA TYR A 80 14.33 9.39 -1.17
C TYR A 80 15.03 10.16 -2.30
N PHE A 81 15.02 9.57 -3.49
CA PHE A 81 15.41 10.20 -4.74
C PHE A 81 14.16 10.49 -5.57
N LEU A 82 14.18 11.59 -6.30
CA LEU A 82 13.02 12.07 -7.02
C LEU A 82 13.40 12.44 -8.46
N SER A 83 12.98 11.63 -9.42
CA SER A 83 13.15 11.95 -10.83
C SER A 83 11.87 12.50 -11.42
N PHE A 84 11.96 13.70 -12.00
CA PHE A 84 10.85 14.38 -12.65
C PHE A 84 11.05 14.40 -14.17
N ALA A 85 10.08 13.85 -14.91
CA ALA A 85 9.90 14.16 -16.33
C ALA A 85 8.71 15.10 -16.44
N ILE A 86 8.99 16.41 -16.65
CA ILE A 86 8.02 17.50 -16.55
C ILE A 86 7.74 18.16 -17.89
N ASN A 87 6.56 18.74 -18.04
CA ASN A 87 6.18 19.56 -19.19
C ASN A 87 6.24 21.07 -18.86
N LYS A 88 6.05 21.91 -19.87
CA LYS A 88 6.09 23.39 -19.73
C LYS A 88 5.12 23.94 -18.69
N LYS A 89 3.99 23.26 -18.37
CA LYS A 89 3.05 23.71 -17.33
C LYS A 89 3.61 23.47 -15.94
N CYS A 90 4.29 22.33 -15.74
CA CYS A 90 4.86 21.92 -14.45
C CYS A 90 6.18 22.67 -14.13
N SER A 91 6.88 23.25 -15.12
CA SER A 91 8.11 24.01 -14.90
C SER A 91 7.89 25.45 -14.40
N LYS A 92 6.62 25.90 -14.28
CA LYS A 92 6.31 27.24 -13.81
C LYS A 92 6.66 27.42 -12.32
N HIS A 93 7.21 28.61 -12.00
CA HIS A 93 7.68 28.95 -10.66
C HIS A 93 6.65 28.65 -9.54
N ASN A 94 5.40 29.07 -9.73
CA ASN A 94 4.33 28.81 -8.74
C ASN A 94 4.06 27.33 -8.52
N TRP A 95 4.10 26.52 -9.57
CA TRP A 95 3.91 25.06 -9.50
C TRP A 95 5.06 24.40 -8.72
N MET A 96 6.30 24.77 -9.02
CA MET A 96 7.49 24.27 -8.33
C MET A 96 7.55 24.71 -6.86
N ASN A 97 7.12 25.93 -6.54
CA ASN A 97 7.00 26.38 -5.15
C ASN A 97 5.98 25.57 -4.36
N GLU A 98 4.85 25.19 -4.98
CA GLU A 98 3.87 24.30 -4.33
C GLU A 98 4.49 22.92 -4.09
N VAL A 99 5.19 22.33 -5.07
CA VAL A 99 5.95 21.09 -4.92
C VAL A 99 6.91 21.17 -3.74
N LYS A 100 7.75 22.22 -3.70
CA LYS A 100 8.70 22.45 -2.61
C LYS A 100 8.02 22.47 -1.24
N LYS A 101 6.94 23.24 -1.07
CA LYS A 101 6.20 23.34 0.20
C LYS A 101 5.65 21.99 0.64
N ILE A 102 5.11 21.21 -0.29
CA ILE A 102 4.53 19.88 0.01
C ILE A 102 5.64 18.92 0.43
N LEU A 103 6.71 18.81 -0.34
CA LEU A 103 7.82 17.91 -0.02
C LEU A 103 8.45 18.26 1.32
N MET A 104 8.68 19.55 1.63
CA MET A 104 9.18 20.00 2.94
C MET A 104 8.26 19.55 4.08
N SER A 105 6.93 19.62 3.90
CA SER A 105 5.97 19.20 4.92
C SER A 105 6.00 17.69 5.15
N GLU A 106 6.12 16.88 4.08
CA GLU A 106 6.20 15.43 4.17
C GLU A 106 7.56 14.96 4.73
N GLN A 107 8.68 15.62 4.35
CA GLN A 107 9.99 15.38 4.94
C GLN A 107 9.97 15.56 6.46
N LYS A 108 9.39 16.65 6.93
CA LYS A 108 9.23 16.91 8.37
C LYS A 108 8.36 15.85 9.03
N LYS A 109 7.24 15.47 8.40
CA LYS A 109 6.29 14.50 8.94
C LYS A 109 6.87 13.10 9.09
N PHE A 110 7.61 12.63 8.11
CA PHE A 110 8.14 11.27 8.06
C PHE A 110 9.62 11.16 8.43
N ASN A 111 10.26 12.28 8.73
CA ASN A 111 11.69 12.37 9.04
C ASN A 111 12.56 11.75 7.94
N ILE A 112 12.33 12.18 6.71
CA ILE A 112 13.05 11.75 5.50
C ILE A 112 13.69 12.95 4.82
N ILE A 113 14.73 12.72 4.02
CA ILE A 113 15.42 13.76 3.26
C ILE A 113 15.46 13.43 1.76
N LEU A 114 15.42 14.46 0.93
CA LEU A 114 15.69 14.32 -0.51
C LEU A 114 17.20 14.15 -0.70
N GLY A 115 17.61 13.00 -1.24
CA GLY A 115 19.01 12.65 -1.47
C GLY A 115 19.52 13.05 -2.86
N GLY A 116 18.61 13.35 -3.80
CA GLY A 116 18.95 13.67 -5.20
C GLY A 116 17.84 13.27 -6.15
N GLY A 117 18.17 13.15 -7.43
CA GLY A 117 17.22 12.76 -8.47
C GLY A 117 17.67 13.24 -9.84
N ASP A 118 16.70 13.31 -10.75
CA ASP A 118 16.91 13.78 -12.13
C ASP A 118 15.75 14.65 -12.58
N THR A 119 15.99 15.51 -13.58
CA THR A 119 14.94 16.36 -14.15
C THR A 119 15.08 16.37 -15.66
N THR A 120 14.05 15.92 -16.36
CA THR A 120 14.01 15.87 -17.82
C THR A 120 12.68 16.38 -18.37
N TYR A 121 12.61 16.54 -19.66
CA TYR A 121 11.39 16.95 -20.36
C TYR A 121 10.54 15.73 -20.75
N SER A 122 9.23 15.85 -20.57
CA SER A 122 8.24 14.91 -21.11
C SER A 122 6.92 15.64 -21.37
N PRO A 123 6.15 15.29 -22.42
CA PRO A 123 4.83 15.87 -22.65
C PRO A 123 3.82 15.52 -21.54
N LYS A 124 4.02 14.40 -20.82
CA LYS A 124 3.25 14.00 -19.64
C LYS A 124 4.10 14.15 -18.39
N LEU A 125 3.48 14.48 -17.27
CA LEU A 125 4.15 14.44 -15.98
C LEU A 125 4.37 12.98 -15.56
N ILE A 126 5.66 12.61 -15.41
CA ILE A 126 6.08 11.30 -14.90
C ILE A 126 7.00 11.55 -13.73
N ILE A 127 6.77 10.83 -12.64
CA ILE A 127 7.52 10.99 -11.40
C ILE A 127 7.97 9.62 -10.94
N THR A 128 9.29 9.44 -10.80
CA THR A 128 9.85 8.22 -10.19
C THR A 128 10.40 8.58 -8.82
N ILE A 129 10.01 7.81 -7.82
CA ILE A 129 10.45 7.95 -6.44
C ILE A 129 11.17 6.67 -6.04
N THR A 130 12.44 6.79 -5.65
CA THR A 130 13.21 5.70 -5.06
C THR A 130 13.40 6.02 -3.59
N VAL A 131 13.01 5.11 -2.70
CA VAL A 131 13.12 5.28 -1.25
C VAL A 131 14.14 4.30 -0.68
N LEU A 132 14.93 4.78 0.28
CA LEU A 132 15.97 4.02 0.96
C LEU A 132 15.77 4.07 2.46
N GLY A 133 16.06 2.96 3.12
CA GLY A 133 16.07 2.88 4.57
C GLY A 133 17.06 1.80 5.03
N TYR A 134 17.47 1.92 6.28
CA TYR A 134 18.39 0.94 6.89
C TYR A 134 17.73 0.26 8.07
N SER A 135 17.99 -1.04 8.21
CA SER A 135 17.50 -1.82 9.34
C SER A 135 18.57 -2.84 9.78
N LYS A 136 18.84 -2.89 11.08
CA LYS A 136 19.64 -3.96 11.70
C LYS A 136 18.87 -5.28 11.80
N LYS A 137 17.53 -5.23 11.70
CA LYS A 137 16.64 -6.40 11.75
C LYS A 137 16.28 -6.81 10.34
N TYR A 138 16.13 -8.12 10.14
CA TYR A 138 15.65 -8.63 8.87
C TYR A 138 14.22 -8.10 8.59
N PRO A 139 13.93 -7.65 7.36
CA PRO A 139 12.59 -7.16 7.00
C PRO A 139 11.53 -8.25 7.10
N VAL A 140 10.30 -7.84 7.34
CA VAL A 140 9.15 -8.75 7.24
C VAL A 140 8.75 -8.85 5.78
N LEU A 141 9.02 -9.98 5.15
CA LEU A 141 8.75 -10.20 3.73
C LEU A 141 7.32 -10.68 3.47
N ARG A 142 6.93 -10.79 2.20
CA ARG A 142 5.65 -11.39 1.77
C ARG A 142 5.56 -12.87 2.13
N ASN A 143 6.70 -13.58 2.20
CA ASN A 143 6.78 -14.96 2.66
C ASN A 143 6.95 -15.03 4.19
N GLY A 144 6.76 -16.24 4.77
CA GLY A 144 6.98 -16.49 6.21
C GLY A 144 5.69 -16.70 7.00
N SER A 145 4.51 -16.57 6.37
CA SER A 145 3.27 -17.00 6.99
C SER A 145 3.20 -18.53 7.07
N SER A 146 2.71 -19.06 8.18
CA SER A 146 2.37 -20.47 8.35
C SER A 146 0.86 -20.62 8.53
N PHE A 147 0.36 -21.86 8.45
CA PHE A 147 -1.05 -22.08 8.72
C PHE A 147 -1.40 -21.68 10.17
N ASN A 148 -2.65 -21.30 10.39
CA ASN A 148 -3.17 -20.86 11.68
C ASN A 148 -2.53 -19.57 12.21
N ASN A 149 -1.89 -18.75 11.35
CA ASN A 149 -1.58 -17.38 11.70
C ASN A 149 -2.83 -16.51 11.62
N ASP A 150 -2.97 -15.54 12.53
CA ASP A 150 -3.98 -14.50 12.40
C ASP A 150 -3.58 -13.51 11.31
N ILE A 151 -4.56 -12.96 10.58
CA ILE A 151 -4.38 -11.95 9.54
C ILE A 151 -4.89 -10.61 10.06
N TYR A 152 -4.06 -9.57 9.97
CA TYR A 152 -4.32 -8.25 10.48
C TYR A 152 -4.21 -7.16 9.41
N VAL A 153 -5.01 -6.10 9.56
CA VAL A 153 -4.91 -4.87 8.77
C VAL A 153 -4.84 -3.67 9.71
N THR A 154 -3.96 -2.72 9.39
CA THR A 154 -3.90 -1.43 10.08
C THR A 154 -4.95 -0.44 9.54
N GLY A 155 -5.29 0.59 10.32
CA GLY A 155 -6.14 1.70 9.88
C GLY A 155 -7.54 1.31 9.43
N THR A 156 -7.98 1.90 8.32
CA THR A 156 -9.24 1.61 7.62
C THR A 156 -8.98 1.41 6.12
N ILE A 157 -9.79 0.58 5.49
CA ILE A 157 -9.68 0.27 4.05
C ILE A 157 -10.91 0.73 3.28
N SER A 158 -10.76 0.81 1.95
CA SER A 158 -11.77 1.23 0.97
C SER A 158 -12.10 2.73 0.95
N ASP A 159 -11.65 3.53 1.91
CA ASP A 159 -11.92 4.97 1.97
C ASP A 159 -11.28 5.71 0.78
N SER A 160 -10.09 5.30 0.38
CA SER A 160 -9.36 5.88 -0.75
C SER A 160 -10.09 5.67 -2.07
N TYR A 161 -10.58 4.45 -2.31
CA TYR A 161 -11.38 4.15 -3.49
C TYR A 161 -12.69 4.95 -3.54
N LEU A 162 -13.36 5.15 -2.41
CA LEU A 162 -14.55 6.02 -2.35
C LEU A 162 -14.17 7.47 -2.69
N GLY A 163 -13.00 7.94 -2.24
CA GLY A 163 -12.44 9.24 -2.60
C GLY A 163 -12.20 9.38 -4.11
N LEU A 164 -11.60 8.38 -4.73
CA LEU A 164 -11.40 8.36 -6.18
C LEU A 164 -12.72 8.45 -6.96
N ASN A 165 -13.78 7.76 -6.49
CA ASN A 165 -15.09 7.85 -7.13
C ASN A 165 -15.71 9.25 -7.01
N VAL A 166 -15.52 9.94 -5.88
CA VAL A 166 -15.95 11.34 -5.71
C VAL A 166 -15.16 12.27 -6.65
N ILE A 167 -13.83 12.11 -6.71
CA ILE A 167 -12.95 12.93 -7.54
C ILE A 167 -13.28 12.76 -9.03
N LYS A 168 -13.51 11.52 -9.47
CA LYS A 168 -13.94 11.20 -10.84
C LYS A 168 -15.42 11.53 -11.12
N ARG A 169 -16.11 12.18 -10.20
CA ARG A 169 -17.56 12.53 -10.28
C ARG A 169 -18.47 11.33 -10.56
N ARG A 170 -18.02 10.11 -10.22
CA ARG A 170 -18.83 8.88 -10.37
C ARG A 170 -19.85 8.69 -9.25
N LYS A 171 -19.57 9.26 -8.07
CA LYS A 171 -20.39 9.18 -6.87
C LYS A 171 -20.35 10.51 -6.11
N ASN A 172 -21.47 10.79 -5.40
CA ASN A 172 -21.58 11.90 -4.48
C ASN A 172 -22.11 11.37 -3.13
N PHE A 173 -21.34 11.58 -2.07
CA PHE A 173 -21.65 11.13 -0.71
C PHE A 173 -21.99 12.30 0.24
N GLY A 174 -22.30 13.48 -0.31
CA GLY A 174 -22.67 14.67 0.46
C GLY A 174 -21.52 15.15 1.36
N SER A 175 -21.80 15.36 2.64
CA SER A 175 -20.83 15.85 3.63
C SER A 175 -19.58 14.96 3.77
N TYR A 176 -19.64 13.70 3.35
CA TYR A 176 -18.49 12.79 3.42
C TYR A 176 -17.51 12.93 2.25
N ASN A 177 -17.83 13.70 1.21
CA ASN A 177 -16.97 13.86 0.04
C ASN A 177 -15.56 14.33 0.39
N ASN A 178 -15.43 15.34 1.24
CA ASN A 178 -14.12 15.88 1.63
C ASN A 178 -13.29 14.88 2.44
N PHE A 179 -13.95 14.10 3.31
CA PHE A 179 -13.28 13.03 4.06
C PHE A 179 -12.67 11.99 3.11
N PHE A 180 -13.46 11.46 2.16
CA PHE A 180 -12.96 10.45 1.23
C PHE A 180 -11.92 11.00 0.25
N LYS A 181 -12.10 12.24 -0.28
CA LYS A 181 -11.07 12.90 -1.11
C LYS A 181 -9.74 13.01 -0.38
N LYS A 182 -9.77 13.40 0.91
CA LYS A 182 -8.58 13.49 1.74
C LYS A 182 -7.90 12.13 1.88
N LYS A 183 -8.66 11.04 2.09
CA LYS A 183 -8.10 9.68 2.18
C LYS A 183 -7.40 9.25 0.90
N TYR A 184 -7.91 9.65 -0.27
CA TYR A 184 -7.27 9.39 -1.56
C TYR A 184 -6.01 10.23 -1.78
N TYR A 185 -6.05 11.54 -1.50
CA TYR A 185 -4.91 12.44 -1.75
C TYR A 185 -3.82 12.36 -0.67
N GLU A 186 -4.20 11.99 0.53
CA GLU A 186 -3.33 11.95 1.70
C GLU A 186 -3.53 10.63 2.48
N PRO A 187 -3.16 9.46 1.91
CA PRO A 187 -3.33 8.19 2.61
C PRO A 187 -2.60 8.20 3.95
N ASP A 188 -3.24 7.64 4.97
CA ASP A 188 -2.65 7.52 6.29
C ASP A 188 -1.74 6.29 6.34
N LEU A 189 -0.47 6.49 6.69
CA LEU A 189 0.49 5.39 6.84
C LEU A 189 0.61 4.97 8.30
N ALA A 190 0.68 3.68 8.55
CA ALA A 190 0.93 3.11 9.87
C ALA A 190 2.45 3.14 10.25
N PHE A 191 3.17 4.21 9.88
CA PHE A 191 4.63 4.31 9.96
C PHE A 191 5.19 4.12 11.36
N LYS A 192 4.46 4.52 12.42
CA LYS A 192 4.87 4.28 13.81
C LYS A 192 4.92 2.80 14.19
N LEU A 193 4.24 1.93 13.42
CA LEU A 193 4.26 0.48 13.66
C LEU A 193 5.53 -0.18 13.09
N ALA A 194 6.12 0.40 12.04
CA ALA A 194 7.25 -0.20 11.32
C ALA A 194 8.38 -0.68 12.25
N PRO A 195 8.90 0.08 13.24
CA PRO A 195 9.99 -0.39 14.11
C PRO A 195 9.66 -1.63 14.96
N TYR A 196 8.37 -1.94 15.10
CA TYR A 196 7.87 -3.06 15.90
C TYR A 196 7.39 -4.24 15.08
N LEU A 197 7.27 -4.08 13.75
CA LEU A 197 6.60 -5.06 12.89
C LEU A 197 7.31 -6.42 12.90
N SER A 198 8.64 -6.44 12.81
CA SER A 198 9.44 -7.67 12.89
C SER A 198 9.32 -8.45 14.20
N GLN A 199 8.74 -7.84 15.24
CA GLN A 199 8.53 -8.49 16.54
C GLN A 199 7.17 -9.17 16.67
N ILE A 200 6.26 -8.92 15.73
CA ILE A 200 4.88 -9.38 15.80
C ILE A 200 4.39 -10.07 14.53
N ALA A 201 4.93 -9.70 13.38
CA ALA A 201 4.49 -10.21 12.08
C ALA A 201 5.38 -11.36 11.57
N THR A 202 4.77 -12.30 10.88
CA THR A 202 5.43 -13.40 10.18
C THR A 202 5.57 -13.14 8.69
N SER A 203 4.64 -12.39 8.10
CA SER A 203 4.71 -11.87 6.73
C SER A 203 3.96 -10.55 6.64
N SER A 204 4.28 -9.73 5.64
CA SER A 204 3.59 -8.45 5.43
C SER A 204 3.71 -7.92 4.01
N ILE A 205 2.74 -7.05 3.66
CA ILE A 205 2.64 -6.27 2.43
C ILE A 205 1.83 -5.00 2.74
N ASP A 206 1.95 -3.96 1.94
CA ASP A 206 0.97 -2.87 1.99
C ASP A 206 -0.27 -3.19 1.13
N ILE A 207 -1.37 -2.45 1.33
CA ILE A 207 -2.59 -2.59 0.53
C ILE A 207 -2.60 -1.48 -0.52
N SER A 208 -1.93 -1.74 -1.63
CA SER A 208 -1.82 -0.86 -2.79
C SER A 208 -2.80 -1.25 -3.91
N ASP A 209 -2.81 -2.51 -4.32
CA ASP A 209 -3.71 -3.04 -5.35
C ASP A 209 -5.10 -3.38 -4.83
N GLY A 210 -5.20 -3.74 -3.56
CA GLY A 210 -6.42 -4.06 -2.85
C GLY A 210 -6.32 -5.35 -2.05
N LEU A 211 -7.07 -5.41 -0.96
CA LEU A 211 -6.97 -6.46 0.05
C LEU A 211 -6.92 -7.89 -0.53
N ALA A 212 -7.72 -8.20 -1.55
CA ALA A 212 -7.76 -9.55 -2.11
C ALA A 212 -6.47 -9.89 -2.87
N GLN A 213 -5.97 -8.97 -3.71
CA GLN A 213 -4.76 -9.15 -4.50
C GLN A 213 -3.53 -9.27 -3.58
N ASP A 214 -3.39 -8.33 -2.66
CA ASP A 214 -2.22 -8.26 -1.78
C ASP A 214 -2.18 -9.45 -0.80
N LEU A 215 -3.34 -9.94 -0.35
CA LEU A 215 -3.42 -11.18 0.42
C LEU A 215 -3.01 -12.42 -0.41
N LEU A 216 -3.39 -12.47 -1.69
CA LEU A 216 -2.97 -13.56 -2.58
C LEU A 216 -1.45 -13.57 -2.76
N HIS A 217 -0.79 -12.41 -2.81
CA HIS A 217 0.68 -12.33 -2.82
C HIS A 217 1.31 -12.93 -1.56
N ILE A 218 0.79 -12.62 -0.37
CA ILE A 218 1.25 -13.25 0.88
C ILE A 218 1.04 -14.77 0.81
N CYS A 219 -0.16 -15.21 0.45
CA CYS A 219 -0.51 -16.63 0.43
C CYS A 219 0.35 -17.43 -0.56
N ALA A 220 0.53 -16.90 -1.77
CA ALA A 220 1.35 -17.53 -2.81
C ALA A 220 2.83 -17.65 -2.39
N ASN A 221 3.40 -16.58 -1.82
CA ASN A 221 4.80 -16.57 -1.38
C ASN A 221 5.03 -17.42 -0.12
N SER A 222 3.99 -17.59 0.72
CA SER A 222 4.05 -18.38 1.96
C SER A 222 3.55 -19.82 1.78
N LYS A 223 3.06 -20.20 0.59
CA LYS A 223 2.48 -21.52 0.29
C LYS A 223 1.37 -21.90 1.28
N CYS A 224 0.44 -21.00 1.52
CA CYS A 224 -0.73 -21.18 2.39
C CYS A 224 -1.98 -20.58 1.74
N GLY A 225 -3.15 -20.89 2.30
CA GLY A 225 -4.38 -20.18 1.98
C GLY A 225 -4.83 -19.27 3.11
N ALA A 226 -6.00 -18.68 2.96
CA ALA A 226 -6.57 -17.77 3.96
C ALA A 226 -8.09 -17.81 3.99
N THR A 227 -8.66 -17.52 5.17
CA THR A 227 -10.09 -17.23 5.31
C THR A 227 -10.26 -15.84 5.93
N ILE A 228 -10.95 -14.96 5.21
CA ILE A 228 -11.24 -13.59 5.62
C ILE A 228 -12.73 -13.44 5.90
N ASN A 229 -13.07 -12.81 7.03
CA ASN A 229 -14.45 -12.45 7.36
C ASN A 229 -14.67 -10.96 7.07
N LEU A 230 -15.53 -10.63 6.10
CA LEU A 230 -15.81 -9.25 5.71
C LEU A 230 -16.43 -8.43 6.84
N ASN A 231 -17.11 -9.05 7.80
CA ASN A 231 -17.65 -8.34 8.95
C ASN A 231 -16.57 -7.80 9.89
N ASN A 232 -15.35 -8.34 9.83
CA ASN A 232 -14.21 -7.91 10.64
C ASN A 232 -13.35 -6.84 9.94
N LEU A 233 -13.68 -6.44 8.70
CA LEU A 233 -12.90 -5.44 7.98
C LEU A 233 -12.96 -4.09 8.69
N PRO A 234 -11.79 -3.42 8.83
CA PRO A 234 -11.73 -2.12 9.47
C PRO A 234 -12.22 -1.02 8.52
N LEU A 235 -13.48 -0.69 8.60
CA LEU A 235 -14.09 0.40 7.84
C LEU A 235 -14.18 1.66 8.70
N SER A 236 -14.12 2.84 8.05
CA SER A 236 -14.41 4.12 8.71
C SER A 236 -15.89 4.23 9.08
N SER A 237 -16.23 5.13 10.01
CA SER A 237 -17.62 5.41 10.38
C SER A 237 -18.43 5.93 9.18
N GLN A 238 -17.81 6.75 8.34
CA GLN A 238 -18.40 7.27 7.11
C GLN A 238 -18.74 6.15 6.12
N CYS A 239 -17.79 5.22 5.90
CA CYS A 239 -18.01 4.07 5.03
C CYS A 239 -19.12 3.17 5.57
N LYS A 240 -19.12 2.85 6.87
CA LYS A 240 -20.18 2.07 7.53
C LYS A 240 -21.56 2.71 7.36
N ASN A 241 -21.65 4.04 7.58
CA ASN A 241 -22.91 4.76 7.41
C ASN A 241 -23.44 4.69 5.96
N LEU A 242 -22.55 4.72 4.95
CA LEU A 242 -22.95 4.57 3.56
C LEU A 242 -23.45 3.15 3.25
N ILE A 243 -22.85 2.12 3.88
CA ILE A 243 -23.32 0.72 3.75
C ILE A 243 -24.71 0.57 4.37
N VAL A 244 -24.90 1.07 5.59
CA VAL A 244 -26.21 1.02 6.29
C VAL A 244 -27.29 1.75 5.46
N LYS A 245 -26.96 2.90 4.89
CA LYS A 245 -27.87 3.65 3.99
C LYS A 245 -28.01 3.05 2.60
N LYS A 246 -27.46 1.86 2.33
CA LYS A 246 -27.48 1.16 1.03
C LYS A 246 -26.94 1.99 -0.15
N LYS A 247 -26.12 3.02 0.11
CA LYS A 247 -25.48 3.85 -0.94
C LYS A 247 -24.29 3.15 -1.59
N ILE A 248 -23.66 2.23 -0.88
CA ILE A 248 -22.56 1.38 -1.37
C ILE A 248 -22.72 -0.06 -0.86
N ASN A 249 -22.11 -0.99 -1.59
CA ASN A 249 -22.08 -2.40 -1.21
C ASN A 249 -20.64 -2.79 -0.81
N LEU A 250 -20.48 -3.38 0.38
CA LEU A 250 -19.18 -3.80 0.88
C LEU A 250 -18.47 -4.76 -0.09
N LYS A 251 -19.21 -5.70 -0.71
CA LYS A 251 -18.64 -6.67 -1.66
C LYS A 251 -18.02 -6.03 -2.90
N SER A 252 -18.45 -4.81 -3.26
CA SER A 252 -17.91 -4.09 -4.43
C SER A 252 -16.69 -3.21 -4.12
N ILE A 253 -16.40 -2.95 -2.84
CA ILE A 253 -15.36 -2.00 -2.44
C ILE A 253 -14.22 -2.62 -1.64
N PHE A 254 -14.42 -3.75 -0.94
CA PHE A 254 -13.48 -4.27 0.05
C PHE A 254 -12.10 -4.64 -0.52
N SER A 255 -12.02 -4.93 -1.80
CA SER A 255 -10.77 -5.31 -2.48
C SER A 255 -10.25 -4.22 -3.43
N LYS A 256 -10.71 -2.98 -3.27
CA LYS A 256 -10.17 -1.86 -4.05
C LYS A 256 -8.96 -1.26 -3.34
N GLY A 257 -7.96 -0.90 -4.13
CA GLY A 257 -6.66 -0.48 -3.62
C GLY A 257 -6.55 0.99 -3.21
N ASP A 258 -5.32 1.48 -3.21
CA ASP A 258 -4.90 2.85 -2.83
C ASP A 258 -5.01 3.15 -1.32
N ASP A 259 -5.15 2.15 -0.45
CA ASP A 259 -5.29 2.36 0.99
C ASP A 259 -3.95 2.49 1.73
N TYR A 260 -2.88 1.84 1.23
CA TYR A 260 -1.51 1.87 1.77
C TYR A 260 -1.44 1.54 3.27
N GLN A 261 -2.36 0.69 3.72
CA GLN A 261 -2.36 0.11 5.06
C GLN A 261 -1.51 -1.16 5.09
N ILE A 262 -0.97 -1.51 6.25
CA ILE A 262 -0.18 -2.72 6.39
C ILE A 262 -1.13 -3.92 6.56
N LEU A 263 -1.05 -4.88 5.65
CA LEU A 263 -1.61 -6.21 5.76
C LEU A 263 -0.50 -7.14 6.25
N PHE A 264 -0.70 -7.84 7.36
CA PHE A 264 0.31 -8.74 7.91
C PHE A 264 -0.30 -9.97 8.56
N THR A 265 0.48 -11.03 8.60
CA THR A 265 0.15 -12.23 9.35
C THR A 265 0.95 -12.30 10.64
N ALA A 266 0.42 -12.94 11.65
CA ALA A 266 1.07 -13.06 12.95
C ALA A 266 0.71 -14.37 13.65
N ASN A 267 1.66 -14.93 14.41
CA ASN A 267 1.38 -16.06 15.27
C ASN A 267 0.31 -15.68 16.32
N ILE A 268 -0.54 -16.62 16.70
CA ILE A 268 -1.60 -16.44 17.71
C ILE A 268 -1.01 -15.92 19.03
N LYS A 269 0.20 -16.34 19.39
CA LYS A 269 0.91 -15.88 20.60
C LYS A 269 1.19 -14.37 20.59
N SER A 270 1.22 -13.74 19.42
CA SER A 270 1.46 -12.28 19.27
C SER A 270 0.24 -11.41 19.58
N ARG A 271 -0.97 -11.97 19.77
CA ARG A 271 -2.23 -11.23 19.97
C ARG A 271 -2.14 -10.17 21.08
N SER A 272 -1.63 -10.55 22.27
CA SER A 272 -1.49 -9.62 23.40
C SER A 272 -0.55 -8.47 23.08
N LYS A 273 0.60 -8.76 22.43
CA LYS A 273 1.59 -7.76 22.02
C LYS A 273 1.03 -6.82 20.97
N ILE A 274 0.30 -7.34 19.96
CA ILE A 274 -0.38 -6.54 18.94
C ILE A 274 -1.39 -5.58 19.57
N LYS A 275 -2.22 -6.07 20.50
CA LYS A 275 -3.20 -5.24 21.24
C LYS A 275 -2.53 -4.13 22.05
N LYS A 276 -1.41 -4.44 22.74
CA LYS A 276 -0.61 -3.44 23.48
C LYS A 276 -0.03 -2.39 22.55
N LEU A 277 0.57 -2.79 21.41
CA LEU A 277 1.13 -1.87 20.40
C LEU A 277 0.05 -0.99 19.77
N SER A 278 -1.10 -1.55 19.39
CA SER A 278 -2.24 -0.79 18.87
C SER A 278 -2.64 0.35 19.81
N LYS A 279 -2.77 0.08 21.10
CA LYS A 279 -3.08 1.11 22.12
C LYS A 279 -1.95 2.13 22.28
N LYS A 280 -0.69 1.67 22.46
CA LYS A 280 0.49 2.52 22.66
C LYS A 280 0.70 3.50 21.52
N LEU A 281 0.59 3.01 20.28
CA LEU A 281 0.87 3.79 19.07
C LEU A 281 -0.36 4.58 18.56
N LYS A 282 -1.53 4.34 19.15
CA LYS A 282 -2.82 4.87 18.69
C LYS A 282 -3.10 4.53 17.22
N ILE A 283 -2.71 3.32 16.80
CA ILE A 283 -2.96 2.77 15.46
C ILE A 283 -4.01 1.68 15.58
N LYS A 284 -5.10 1.79 14.84
CA LYS A 284 -6.09 0.71 14.75
C LYS A 284 -5.45 -0.49 14.05
N ILE A 285 -5.45 -1.66 14.69
CA ILE A 285 -4.99 -2.93 14.13
C ILE A 285 -6.13 -3.93 14.31
N SER A 286 -6.68 -4.43 13.21
CA SER A 286 -7.87 -5.28 13.22
C SER A 286 -7.52 -6.68 12.70
N LYS A 287 -7.86 -7.71 13.48
CA LYS A 287 -7.85 -9.09 12.98
C LYS A 287 -9.02 -9.29 12.02
N ILE A 288 -8.74 -9.72 10.79
CA ILE A 288 -9.73 -9.89 9.73
C ILE A 288 -9.94 -11.36 9.32
N GLY A 289 -9.04 -12.26 9.72
CA GLY A 289 -9.09 -13.65 9.33
C GLY A 289 -7.94 -14.47 9.88
N SER A 290 -7.70 -15.60 9.25
CA SER A 290 -6.58 -16.50 9.54
C SER A 290 -6.11 -17.25 8.30
N THR A 291 -4.85 -17.69 8.32
CA THR A 291 -4.27 -18.53 7.26
C THR A 291 -4.66 -20.00 7.43
N THR A 292 -4.68 -20.74 6.35
CA THR A 292 -5.11 -22.13 6.27
C THR A 292 -4.08 -23.02 5.55
N LYS A 293 -4.14 -24.33 5.77
CA LYS A 293 -3.32 -25.30 5.00
C LYS A 293 -3.75 -25.39 3.54
N ASN A 294 -5.06 -25.29 3.29
CA ASN A 294 -5.59 -25.30 1.92
C ASN A 294 -5.17 -24.00 1.23
N MET A 295 -4.57 -24.10 0.05
CA MET A 295 -4.03 -22.98 -0.73
C MET A 295 -5.08 -21.96 -1.20
N ASN A 296 -6.36 -22.22 -0.98
CA ASN A 296 -7.45 -21.35 -1.40
C ASN A 296 -7.59 -20.14 -0.48
N VAL A 297 -7.84 -18.97 -1.07
CA VAL A 297 -8.24 -17.77 -0.33
C VAL A 297 -9.75 -17.61 -0.38
N LEU A 298 -10.38 -17.65 0.78
CA LEU A 298 -11.83 -17.58 0.94
C LEU A 298 -12.24 -16.28 1.63
N PHE A 299 -13.27 -15.65 1.08
CA PHE A 299 -13.91 -14.47 1.70
C PHE A 299 -15.31 -14.87 2.15
N LEU A 300 -15.64 -14.54 3.40
CA LEU A 300 -16.94 -14.87 4.01
C LEU A 300 -17.71 -13.58 4.34
N ASP A 301 -18.97 -13.53 3.97
CA ASP A 301 -19.92 -12.53 4.40
C ASP A 301 -21.05 -13.22 5.19
N LYS A 302 -21.16 -12.91 6.49
CA LYS A 302 -22.13 -13.59 7.38
C LYS A 302 -22.07 -15.13 7.29
N GLY A 303 -20.85 -15.67 7.23
CA GLY A 303 -20.59 -17.11 7.13
C GLY A 303 -20.74 -17.72 5.73
N LYS A 304 -21.28 -16.98 4.76
CA LYS A 304 -21.43 -17.47 3.37
C LYS A 304 -20.21 -17.12 2.52
N LYS A 305 -19.73 -18.05 1.72
CA LYS A 305 -18.62 -17.82 0.78
C LYS A 305 -19.01 -16.79 -0.27
N ILE A 306 -18.09 -15.87 -0.55
CA ILE A 306 -18.20 -14.89 -1.65
C ILE A 306 -17.30 -15.36 -2.77
N LYS A 307 -17.84 -15.43 -3.98
CA LYS A 307 -17.04 -15.65 -5.19
C LYS A 307 -16.28 -14.36 -5.52
N ILE A 308 -14.97 -14.44 -5.55
CA ILE A 308 -14.11 -13.36 -6.05
C ILE A 308 -14.05 -13.51 -7.58
N THR A 309 -14.44 -12.46 -8.28
CA THR A 309 -14.31 -12.36 -9.74
C THR A 309 -13.07 -11.54 -10.06
N THR A 310 -12.57 -11.65 -11.29
CA THR A 310 -11.44 -10.83 -11.77
C THR A 310 -11.66 -9.32 -11.59
N THR A 311 -12.91 -8.86 -11.67
CA THR A 311 -13.29 -7.45 -11.42
C THR A 311 -13.17 -7.03 -9.95
N ASN A 312 -13.11 -7.98 -9.01
CA ASN A 312 -13.01 -7.73 -7.57
C ASN A 312 -11.65 -8.15 -6.99
N MET A 313 -10.69 -8.57 -7.82
CA MET A 313 -9.38 -9.04 -7.32
C MET A 313 -8.42 -7.92 -6.94
N GLY A 314 -8.56 -6.73 -7.49
CA GLY A 314 -7.62 -5.62 -7.29
C GLY A 314 -7.24 -4.97 -8.62
N TYR A 315 -6.21 -4.10 -8.57
CA TYR A 315 -5.69 -3.42 -9.75
C TYR A 315 -4.53 -4.22 -10.37
N THR A 316 -4.44 -4.24 -11.69
CA THR A 316 -3.31 -4.82 -12.42
C THR A 316 -3.10 -4.03 -13.71
N HIS A 317 -1.86 -3.68 -14.01
CA HIS A 317 -1.50 -3.08 -15.30
C HIS A 317 -1.63 -4.11 -16.43
N VAL A 318 -2.34 -3.72 -17.50
CA VAL A 318 -2.50 -4.51 -18.72
C VAL A 318 -1.97 -3.66 -19.87
N PHE A 319 -1.08 -4.25 -20.68
CA PHE A 319 -0.41 -3.62 -21.81
C PHE A 319 -0.94 -4.17 -23.13
#